data_6b5620f87c23094fdfe0465ad64dc366
#
_entry.id   6b5620f87c23094fdfe0465ad64dc366
#
_cell.length_a   1.000
_cell.length_b   1.000
_cell.length_c   1.000
_cell.angle_alpha   90.00
_cell.angle_beta   90.00
_cell.angle_gamma   90.00
#
_symmetry.space_group_name_H-M   'P 1'
#
loop_
_entity.id
_entity.type
_entity.pdbx_description
1 polymer ?
#
loop_
_entity_poly.entity_id
_entity_poly.type
_entity_poly.pdbx_seq_one_letter_code
_entity_poly.pdbx_strand_id
1 'polypeptide(L)'
;MSVSKIKSLLLLSALGLGVTQAYAAETLNIWIRASNDSKNIYTKEAETFEKKTGIKIEYFNATTDFEQRLARAAAGNALPDLIFNDAVAIGQFIQLGIVEEIEPKSIAGHDNLYPIAWESTRYTDGKYYGVPTSAQTFALFVRKDWREKLGLPQPKTWQDVATLAKAFTTQDPDGNGKSDTYGFLLPASTTRGYASWFMSAFLWQAGGDFIRESGQGKFKASLDEPAAAETLQFMRNMLCEKVVQPGAINATTADVIPSFRSGQTGMFFSGPYHIALFDKDPGKDSFEVVALHGPQSGATLAEGTTVFLMKSSQKKEAARQFIEFMISKEGQEIGMGKGSKNMPVVRLPVNQQVDIQSVYDDARWATFAKLYTEQGRYVPQVPNWTPIRQITAEGFNRILADCNSDIAAELKSSNDKVNAELAKQQVLAE
;
A
#
# COMPACT_ATOMS: atom_id res chain seq x y z
N MET A 1 17.85 -74.75 -69.36
CA MET A 1 16.71 -74.56 -68.47
C MET A 1 17.27 -73.98 -67.11
N SER A 2 17.30 -72.67 -67.00
CA SER A 2 17.76 -72.02 -65.72
C SER A 2 16.87 -70.84 -65.46
N VAL A 3 16.28 -70.83 -64.32
CA VAL A 3 15.34 -69.80 -63.83
C VAL A 3 16.12 -68.82 -63.02
N SER A 4 16.26 -67.58 -63.47
CA SER A 4 16.89 -66.48 -62.83
C SER A 4 15.97 -65.95 -61.74
N LYS A 5 16.46 -65.83 -60.47
CA LYS A 5 15.78 -65.21 -59.34
C LYS A 5 16.17 -63.73 -59.26
N ILE A 6 15.21 -62.87 -59.54
CA ILE A 6 15.31 -61.41 -59.24
C ILE A 6 14.97 -61.16 -57.78
N LYS A 7 15.93 -60.63 -57.07
CA LYS A 7 15.73 -60.14 -55.68
C LYS A 7 15.33 -58.65 -55.78
N SER A 8 14.09 -58.33 -55.44
CA SER A 8 13.64 -56.96 -55.25
C SER A 8 14.05 -56.47 -53.87
N LEU A 9 14.85 -55.40 -53.82
CA LEU A 9 15.24 -54.70 -52.62
C LEU A 9 14.17 -53.61 -52.35
N LEU A 10 13.33 -53.80 -51.34
CA LEU A 10 12.42 -52.76 -50.80
C LEU A 10 13.21 -51.86 -49.83
N LEU A 11 13.51 -50.62 -50.29
CA LEU A 11 13.93 -49.54 -49.37
C LEU A 11 12.68 -49.01 -48.65
N LEU A 12 12.59 -49.30 -47.33
CA LEU A 12 11.67 -48.59 -46.44
C LEU A 12 12.32 -47.26 -46.05
N SER A 13 11.85 -46.19 -46.64
CA SER A 13 12.11 -44.82 -46.16
C SER A 13 11.19 -44.56 -44.95
N ALA A 14 11.74 -44.66 -43.74
CA ALA A 14 11.07 -44.20 -42.52
C ALA A 14 11.05 -42.66 -42.52
N LEU A 15 9.95 -42.06 -42.96
CA LEU A 15 9.66 -40.66 -42.65
C LEU A 15 9.37 -40.57 -41.12
N GLY A 16 10.35 -40.10 -40.37
CA GLY A 16 10.16 -39.65 -39.00
C GLY A 16 9.24 -38.44 -38.98
N LEU A 17 7.95 -38.64 -38.74
CA LEU A 17 7.04 -37.59 -38.32
C LEU A 17 7.47 -37.16 -36.92
N GLY A 18 8.28 -36.11 -36.86
CA GLY A 18 8.49 -35.38 -35.63
C GLY A 18 7.17 -34.76 -35.16
N VAL A 19 6.51 -35.44 -34.23
CA VAL A 19 5.38 -34.85 -33.50
C VAL A 19 5.97 -33.76 -32.66
N THR A 20 5.98 -32.53 -33.15
CA THR A 20 6.11 -31.35 -32.29
C THR A 20 4.87 -31.34 -31.42
N GLN A 21 4.98 -31.87 -30.20
CA GLN A 21 4.00 -31.59 -29.18
C GLN A 21 3.99 -30.05 -28.99
N ALA A 22 2.97 -29.42 -29.58
CA ALA A 22 2.63 -28.07 -29.20
C ALA A 22 2.20 -28.14 -27.72
N TYR A 23 3.12 -27.84 -26.80
CA TYR A 23 2.74 -27.58 -25.45
C TYR A 23 1.74 -26.44 -25.50
N ALA A 24 0.51 -26.69 -25.07
CA ALA A 24 -0.45 -25.61 -24.87
C ALA A 24 0.22 -24.59 -23.96
N ALA A 25 0.25 -23.34 -24.39
CA ALA A 25 0.88 -22.28 -23.60
C ALA A 25 0.27 -22.30 -22.20
N GLU A 26 1.12 -22.43 -21.18
CA GLU A 26 0.67 -22.45 -19.79
C GLU A 26 0.01 -21.11 -19.48
N THR A 27 -1.16 -21.13 -18.83
CA THR A 27 -1.90 -19.91 -18.47
C THR A 27 -1.98 -19.79 -16.95
N LEU A 28 -1.50 -18.69 -16.38
CA LEU A 28 -1.67 -18.35 -14.98
C LEU A 28 -2.95 -17.54 -14.80
N ASN A 29 -3.79 -17.98 -13.86
CA ASN A 29 -4.97 -17.24 -13.41
C ASN A 29 -4.58 -16.39 -12.19
N ILE A 30 -4.74 -15.08 -12.28
CA ILE A 30 -4.30 -14.15 -11.25
C ILE A 30 -5.48 -13.27 -10.83
N TRP A 31 -5.74 -13.22 -9.54
CA TRP A 31 -6.71 -12.28 -9.00
C TRP A 31 -6.02 -11.04 -8.49
N ILE A 32 -6.54 -9.87 -8.90
CA ILE A 32 -6.02 -8.57 -8.46
C ILE A 32 -7.12 -7.74 -7.82
N ARG A 33 -6.73 -6.95 -6.83
CA ARG A 33 -7.55 -5.88 -6.26
C ARG A 33 -6.95 -4.55 -6.70
N ALA A 34 -7.28 -4.13 -7.91
CA ALA A 34 -6.71 -2.92 -8.51
C ALA A 34 -7.80 -1.94 -8.92
N SER A 35 -7.48 -0.65 -8.88
CA SER A 35 -8.32 0.36 -9.52
C SER A 35 -8.34 0.16 -11.03
N ASN A 36 -9.38 0.67 -11.69
CA ASN A 36 -9.44 0.63 -13.16
C ASN A 36 -8.22 1.30 -13.82
N ASP A 37 -7.67 2.29 -13.15
CA ASP A 37 -6.51 3.04 -13.61
C ASP A 37 -5.22 2.21 -13.62
N SER A 38 -5.09 1.21 -12.75
CA SER A 38 -3.94 0.30 -12.73
C SER A 38 -3.99 -0.78 -13.81
N LYS A 39 -5.15 -0.99 -14.44
CA LYS A 39 -5.36 -2.08 -15.39
C LYS A 39 -4.36 -2.07 -16.54
N ASN A 40 -4.03 -0.90 -17.07
CA ASN A 40 -3.10 -0.78 -18.21
C ASN A 40 -1.67 -1.21 -17.83
N ILE A 41 -1.26 -0.97 -16.60
CA ILE A 41 0.06 -1.39 -16.08
C ILE A 41 0.12 -2.90 -15.99
N TYR A 42 -0.86 -3.52 -15.32
CA TYR A 42 -0.93 -4.99 -15.21
C TYR A 42 -1.02 -5.67 -16.57
N THR A 43 -1.75 -5.08 -17.54
CA THR A 43 -1.80 -5.59 -18.91
C THR A 43 -0.42 -5.54 -19.57
N LYS A 44 0.31 -4.44 -19.43
CA LYS A 44 1.65 -4.29 -20.01
C LYS A 44 2.68 -5.23 -19.39
N GLU A 45 2.60 -5.46 -18.09
CA GLU A 45 3.42 -6.45 -17.37
C GLU A 45 3.14 -7.86 -17.91
N ALA A 46 1.85 -8.25 -18.01
CA ALA A 46 1.43 -9.53 -18.55
C ALA A 46 1.91 -9.75 -19.99
N GLU A 47 1.67 -8.80 -20.88
CA GLU A 47 2.11 -8.87 -22.28
C GLU A 47 3.64 -8.99 -22.41
N THR A 48 4.38 -8.28 -21.57
CA THR A 48 5.84 -8.32 -21.58
C THR A 48 6.34 -9.69 -21.12
N PHE A 49 5.76 -10.23 -20.05
CA PHE A 49 6.09 -11.55 -19.52
C PHE A 49 5.74 -12.67 -20.52
N GLU A 50 4.52 -12.64 -21.08
CA GLU A 50 4.06 -13.61 -22.09
C GLU A 50 4.99 -13.63 -23.30
N LYS A 51 5.39 -12.46 -23.81
CA LYS A 51 6.34 -12.35 -24.92
C LYS A 51 7.70 -12.99 -24.63
N LYS A 52 8.14 -12.95 -23.37
CA LYS A 52 9.46 -13.49 -22.94
C LYS A 52 9.43 -14.99 -22.68
N THR A 53 8.34 -15.49 -22.12
CA THR A 53 8.25 -16.84 -21.56
C THR A 53 7.31 -17.76 -22.33
N GLY A 54 6.36 -17.22 -23.08
CA GLY A 54 5.25 -17.96 -23.66
C GLY A 54 4.14 -18.31 -22.64
N ILE A 55 4.29 -17.94 -21.38
CA ILE A 55 3.29 -18.18 -20.32
C ILE A 55 2.26 -17.04 -20.38
N LYS A 56 1.00 -17.40 -20.58
CA LYS A 56 -0.10 -16.43 -20.63
C LYS A 56 -0.56 -16.02 -19.24
N ILE A 57 -0.91 -14.74 -19.07
CA ILE A 57 -1.49 -14.22 -17.83
C ILE A 57 -2.95 -13.84 -18.05
N GLU A 58 -3.85 -14.37 -17.24
CA GLU A 58 -5.25 -13.98 -17.20
C GLU A 58 -5.58 -13.35 -15.86
N TYR A 59 -5.94 -12.06 -15.90
CA TYR A 59 -6.33 -11.30 -14.70
C TYR A 59 -7.83 -11.31 -14.48
N PHE A 60 -8.22 -11.61 -13.25
CA PHE A 60 -9.54 -11.29 -12.71
C PHE A 60 -9.42 -10.14 -11.70
N ASN A 61 -10.10 -9.03 -11.96
CA ASN A 61 -10.10 -7.87 -11.08
C ASN A 61 -11.44 -7.76 -10.31
N ALA A 62 -11.37 -7.74 -8.97
CA ALA A 62 -12.49 -7.49 -8.10
C ALA A 62 -12.14 -6.39 -7.09
N THR A 63 -12.80 -5.25 -7.19
CA THR A 63 -12.48 -4.08 -6.35
C THR A 63 -13.30 -4.00 -5.06
N THR A 64 -14.53 -4.50 -5.06
CA THR A 64 -15.49 -4.27 -3.97
C THR A 64 -15.77 -5.48 -3.10
N ASP A 65 -15.79 -6.67 -3.64
CA ASP A 65 -16.17 -7.92 -2.98
C ASP A 65 -15.06 -9.00 -3.02
N PHE A 66 -13.82 -8.55 -3.11
CA PHE A 66 -12.65 -9.41 -3.28
C PHE A 66 -12.55 -10.49 -2.21
N GLU A 67 -12.61 -10.10 -0.93
CA GLU A 67 -12.45 -11.01 0.20
C GLU A 67 -13.60 -12.03 0.27
N GLN A 68 -14.83 -11.63 -0.07
CA GLN A 68 -15.99 -12.53 -0.12
C GLN A 68 -15.88 -13.54 -1.27
N ARG A 69 -15.40 -13.09 -2.44
CA ARG A 69 -15.14 -13.98 -3.58
C ARG A 69 -14.04 -14.97 -3.26
N LEU A 70 -12.97 -14.48 -2.63
CA LEU A 70 -11.85 -15.33 -2.23
C LEU A 70 -12.28 -16.42 -1.25
N ALA A 71 -13.08 -16.08 -0.24
CA ALA A 71 -13.60 -17.04 0.72
C ALA A 71 -14.47 -18.12 0.03
N ARG A 72 -15.33 -17.72 -0.92
CA ARG A 72 -16.12 -18.66 -1.72
C ARG A 72 -15.27 -19.55 -2.60
N ALA A 73 -14.23 -19.00 -3.24
CA ALA A 73 -13.31 -19.75 -4.08
C ALA A 73 -12.48 -20.74 -3.26
N ALA A 74 -12.05 -20.35 -2.06
CA ALA A 74 -11.37 -21.25 -1.12
C ALA A 74 -12.25 -22.43 -0.72
N ALA A 75 -13.52 -22.19 -0.36
CA ALA A 75 -14.48 -23.23 0.00
C ALA A 75 -14.81 -24.16 -1.20
N GLY A 76 -14.77 -23.64 -2.43
CA GLY A 76 -15.06 -24.36 -3.67
C GLY A 76 -13.84 -24.99 -4.34
N ASN A 77 -12.65 -24.93 -3.76
CA ASN A 77 -11.38 -25.35 -4.39
C ASN A 77 -11.15 -24.72 -5.79
N ALA A 78 -11.54 -23.46 -5.94
CA ALA A 78 -11.47 -22.71 -7.21
C ALA A 78 -10.59 -21.45 -7.07
N LEU A 79 -9.54 -21.52 -6.24
CA LEU A 79 -8.58 -20.44 -6.07
C LEU A 79 -7.74 -20.24 -7.36
N PRO A 80 -7.32 -18.99 -7.64
CA PRO A 80 -6.38 -18.71 -8.73
C PRO A 80 -4.99 -19.28 -8.42
N ASP A 81 -4.02 -19.07 -9.31
CA ASP A 81 -2.63 -19.43 -9.08
C ASP A 81 -1.93 -18.39 -8.19
N LEU A 82 -2.22 -17.10 -8.42
CA LEU A 82 -1.67 -15.97 -7.67
C LEU A 82 -2.75 -14.97 -7.27
N ILE A 83 -2.51 -14.27 -6.16
CA ILE A 83 -3.33 -13.16 -5.71
C ILE A 83 -2.44 -11.95 -5.46
N PHE A 84 -2.84 -10.77 -5.97
CA PHE A 84 -2.28 -9.49 -5.58
C PHE A 84 -3.23 -8.78 -4.61
N ASN A 85 -2.75 -8.48 -3.42
CA ASN A 85 -3.50 -7.75 -2.40
C ASN A 85 -2.54 -6.94 -1.51
N ASP A 86 -3.12 -6.12 -0.64
CA ASP A 86 -2.35 -5.39 0.36
C ASP A 86 -1.68 -6.38 1.35
N ALA A 87 -0.45 -6.11 1.77
CA ALA A 87 0.31 -6.97 2.68
C ALA A 87 -0.46 -7.28 3.99
N VAL A 88 -1.29 -6.37 4.46
CA VAL A 88 -2.10 -6.53 5.68
C VAL A 88 -3.08 -7.72 5.62
N ALA A 89 -3.37 -8.27 4.43
CA ALA A 89 -4.22 -9.45 4.26
C ALA A 89 -3.54 -10.78 4.62
N ILE A 90 -2.23 -10.77 4.87
CA ILE A 90 -1.40 -11.99 5.06
C ILE A 90 -1.95 -12.88 6.19
N GLY A 91 -2.29 -12.30 7.34
CA GLY A 91 -2.80 -13.06 8.48
C GLY A 91 -4.10 -13.78 8.16
N GLN A 92 -5.03 -13.12 7.47
CA GLN A 92 -6.29 -13.73 7.04
C GLN A 92 -6.04 -14.91 6.07
N PHE A 93 -5.12 -14.76 5.12
CA PHE A 93 -4.81 -15.81 4.15
C PHE A 93 -4.13 -17.02 4.80
N ILE A 94 -3.29 -16.78 5.82
CA ILE A 94 -2.68 -17.84 6.64
C ILE A 94 -3.77 -18.59 7.41
N GLN A 95 -4.70 -17.89 8.06
CA GLN A 95 -5.82 -18.51 8.78
C GLN A 95 -6.72 -19.36 7.87
N LEU A 96 -6.94 -18.90 6.64
CA LEU A 96 -7.67 -19.69 5.64
C LEU A 96 -6.86 -20.88 5.10
N GLY A 97 -5.56 -20.96 5.41
CA GLY A 97 -4.68 -22.02 4.95
C GLY A 97 -4.40 -22.03 3.45
N ILE A 98 -4.63 -20.92 2.75
CA ILE A 98 -4.63 -20.85 1.27
C ILE A 98 -3.32 -20.40 0.66
N VAL A 99 -2.44 -19.74 1.40
CA VAL A 99 -1.16 -19.22 0.88
C VAL A 99 0.01 -20.13 1.16
N GLU A 100 0.95 -20.18 0.22
CA GLU A 100 2.23 -20.88 0.34
C GLU A 100 3.19 -20.10 1.24
N GLU A 101 3.99 -20.80 2.03
CA GLU A 101 5.17 -20.22 2.67
C GLU A 101 6.24 -19.93 1.59
N ILE A 102 6.85 -18.76 1.65
CA ILE A 102 7.89 -18.34 0.72
C ILE A 102 9.23 -18.30 1.46
N GLU A 103 10.20 -19.07 0.97
CA GLU A 103 11.59 -18.88 1.37
C GLU A 103 12.17 -17.78 0.46
N PRO A 104 12.54 -16.59 0.97
CA PRO A 104 13.01 -15.49 0.11
C PRO A 104 14.14 -15.89 -0.84
N LYS A 105 15.11 -16.67 -0.36
CA LYS A 105 16.24 -17.15 -1.16
C LYS A 105 15.84 -18.06 -2.33
N SER A 106 14.63 -18.59 -2.32
CA SER A 106 14.10 -19.39 -3.44
C SER A 106 13.56 -18.56 -4.59
N ILE A 107 13.48 -17.24 -4.43
CA ILE A 107 12.99 -16.30 -5.45
C ILE A 107 14.19 -15.59 -6.06
N ALA A 108 14.42 -15.74 -7.36
CA ALA A 108 15.51 -15.07 -8.05
C ALA A 108 15.35 -13.54 -7.98
N GLY A 109 16.41 -12.84 -7.61
CA GLY A 109 16.38 -11.38 -7.42
C GLY A 109 15.83 -10.91 -6.06
N HIS A 110 15.59 -11.81 -5.11
CA HIS A 110 15.13 -11.47 -3.76
C HIS A 110 16.06 -10.49 -3.03
N ASP A 111 17.35 -10.59 -3.27
CA ASP A 111 18.41 -9.75 -2.68
C ASP A 111 18.48 -8.33 -3.27
N ASN A 112 17.81 -8.10 -4.40
CA ASN A 112 17.65 -6.78 -4.96
C ASN A 112 16.49 -5.98 -4.33
N LEU A 113 15.68 -6.59 -3.48
CA LEU A 113 14.59 -5.88 -2.82
C LEU A 113 15.10 -5.13 -1.58
N TYR A 114 14.44 -4.00 -1.26
CA TYR A 114 14.69 -3.32 0.00
C TYR A 114 14.35 -4.24 1.18
N PRO A 115 15.20 -4.31 2.22
CA PRO A 115 14.90 -5.11 3.42
C PRO A 115 13.53 -4.77 4.04
N ILE A 116 13.18 -3.49 4.10
CA ILE A 116 11.87 -3.04 4.60
C ILE A 116 10.70 -3.62 3.79
N ALA A 117 10.87 -3.86 2.49
CA ALA A 117 9.81 -4.46 1.67
C ALA A 117 9.52 -5.89 2.11
N TRP A 118 10.54 -6.69 2.42
CA TRP A 118 10.37 -8.04 2.94
C TRP A 118 9.68 -8.08 4.30
N GLU A 119 9.92 -7.10 5.18
CA GLU A 119 9.24 -7.03 6.48
C GLU A 119 7.71 -6.92 6.32
N SER A 120 7.21 -6.37 5.21
CA SER A 120 5.77 -6.31 4.93
C SER A 120 5.11 -7.68 4.79
N THR A 121 5.89 -8.71 4.43
CA THR A 121 5.40 -10.08 4.16
C THR A 121 5.83 -11.10 5.20
N ARG A 122 6.53 -10.64 6.25
CA ARG A 122 6.94 -11.45 7.38
C ARG A 122 5.82 -11.54 8.41
N TYR A 123 5.40 -12.75 8.73
CA TYR A 123 4.37 -13.00 9.72
C TYR A 123 4.95 -13.23 11.13
N THR A 124 4.08 -13.32 12.13
CA THR A 124 4.45 -13.45 13.56
C THR A 124 5.22 -14.74 13.90
N ASP A 125 5.17 -15.75 13.05
CA ASP A 125 5.97 -16.97 13.17
C ASP A 125 7.40 -16.82 12.60
N GLY A 126 7.75 -15.61 12.12
CA GLY A 126 9.04 -15.30 11.52
C GLY A 126 9.19 -15.73 10.06
N LYS A 127 8.17 -16.33 9.47
CA LYS A 127 8.17 -16.80 8.09
C LYS A 127 7.55 -15.78 7.14
N TYR A 128 7.79 -15.97 5.85
CA TYR A 128 7.25 -15.11 4.79
C TYR A 128 6.16 -15.85 4.01
N TYR A 129 5.09 -15.16 3.66
CA TYR A 129 3.94 -15.76 2.98
C TYR A 129 3.52 -15.02 1.71
N GLY A 130 4.38 -14.16 1.22
CA GLY A 130 4.19 -13.45 -0.02
C GLY A 130 5.46 -12.74 -0.45
N VAL A 131 5.46 -12.18 -1.66
CA VAL A 131 6.56 -11.41 -2.21
C VAL A 131 6.09 -9.98 -2.44
N PRO A 132 6.75 -8.94 -1.87
CA PRO A 132 6.37 -7.57 -2.09
C PRO A 132 6.64 -7.17 -3.53
N THR A 133 5.67 -6.52 -4.20
CA THR A 133 5.80 -6.11 -5.60
C THR A 133 5.72 -4.60 -5.80
N SER A 134 5.26 -3.86 -4.82
CA SER A 134 5.28 -2.40 -4.83
C SER A 134 5.23 -1.84 -3.43
N ALA A 135 5.62 -0.58 -3.28
CA ALA A 135 5.55 0.14 -2.02
C ALA A 135 4.85 1.48 -2.15
N GLN A 136 4.41 2.02 -1.04
CA GLN A 136 3.98 3.40 -0.88
C GLN A 136 4.27 3.86 0.54
N THR A 137 4.38 5.17 0.73
CA THR A 137 4.49 5.78 2.05
C THR A 137 3.76 7.12 2.05
N PHE A 138 3.58 7.72 3.23
CA PHE A 138 2.96 9.02 3.35
C PHE A 138 3.99 10.13 3.52
N ALA A 139 3.67 11.29 2.96
CA ALA A 139 4.39 12.55 3.11
C ALA A 139 3.40 13.71 3.16
N LEU A 140 3.85 14.88 3.56
CA LEU A 140 3.02 16.06 3.62
C LEU A 140 3.04 16.80 2.28
N PHE A 141 1.89 16.86 1.61
CA PHE A 141 1.64 17.78 0.51
C PHE A 141 1.34 19.18 1.09
N VAL A 142 1.98 20.20 0.56
CA VAL A 142 1.84 21.58 1.02
C VAL A 142 1.61 22.49 -0.19
N ARG A 143 0.63 23.37 -0.13
CA ARG A 143 0.47 24.46 -1.10
C ARG A 143 1.69 25.39 -1.00
N LYS A 144 2.63 25.17 -1.91
CA LYS A 144 3.87 25.94 -2.01
C LYS A 144 3.59 27.40 -2.36
N ASP A 145 2.72 27.63 -3.30
CA ASP A 145 2.30 28.97 -3.75
C ASP A 145 1.71 29.80 -2.59
N TRP A 146 0.87 29.18 -1.73
CA TRP A 146 0.32 29.86 -0.56
C TRP A 146 1.40 30.16 0.48
N ARG A 147 2.26 29.18 0.76
CA ARG A 147 3.34 29.31 1.73
C ARG A 147 4.31 30.44 1.33
N GLU A 148 4.73 30.46 0.07
CA GLU A 148 5.66 31.47 -0.46
C GLU A 148 5.02 32.87 -0.48
N LYS A 149 3.75 32.98 -0.88
CA LYS A 149 3.00 34.24 -0.85
C LYS A 149 2.93 34.83 0.55
N LEU A 150 2.77 34.02 1.58
CA LEU A 150 2.75 34.46 2.97
C LEU A 150 4.15 34.60 3.60
N GLY A 151 5.22 34.32 2.86
CA GLY A 151 6.60 34.40 3.35
C GLY A 151 6.94 33.37 4.44
N LEU A 152 6.25 32.23 4.48
CA LEU A 152 6.41 31.22 5.52
C LEU A 152 7.42 30.15 5.13
N PRO A 153 8.19 29.59 6.10
CA PRO A 153 9.14 28.53 5.84
C PRO A 153 8.43 27.20 5.52
N GLN A 154 9.19 26.29 4.91
CA GLN A 154 8.73 24.92 4.70
C GLN A 154 8.55 24.20 6.04
N PRO A 155 7.40 23.52 6.29
CA PRO A 155 7.16 22.85 7.55
C PRO A 155 8.04 21.59 7.70
N LYS A 156 8.56 21.36 8.91
CA LYS A 156 9.37 20.19 9.26
C LYS A 156 8.81 19.42 10.45
N THR A 157 8.11 20.10 11.31
CA THR A 157 7.59 19.59 12.58
C THR A 157 6.07 19.75 12.68
N TRP A 158 5.46 19.07 13.63
CA TRP A 158 4.03 19.26 13.93
C TRP A 158 3.69 20.71 14.28
N GLN A 159 4.58 21.39 15.00
CA GLN A 159 4.37 22.79 15.35
C GLN A 159 4.38 23.70 14.11
N ASP A 160 5.26 23.40 13.13
CA ASP A 160 5.27 24.13 11.85
C ASP A 160 3.97 23.88 11.09
N VAL A 161 3.47 22.64 11.10
CA VAL A 161 2.18 22.28 10.48
C VAL A 161 1.04 23.05 11.11
N ALA A 162 0.96 23.11 12.45
CA ALA A 162 -0.08 23.87 13.14
C ALA A 162 0.00 25.39 12.83
N THR A 163 1.22 25.94 12.81
CA THR A 163 1.47 27.35 12.47
C THR A 163 1.03 27.65 11.04
N LEU A 164 1.41 26.80 10.09
CA LEU A 164 1.06 26.94 8.68
C LEU A 164 -0.44 26.76 8.47
N ALA A 165 -1.06 25.80 9.17
CA ALA A 165 -2.51 25.56 9.10
C ALA A 165 -3.30 26.78 9.56
N LYS A 166 -2.87 27.43 10.65
CA LYS A 166 -3.50 28.67 11.13
C LYS A 166 -3.34 29.82 10.12
N ALA A 167 -2.14 30.00 9.57
CA ALA A 167 -1.88 31.03 8.56
C ALA A 167 -2.72 30.81 7.30
N PHE A 168 -2.78 29.60 6.79
CA PHE A 168 -3.60 29.24 5.62
C PHE A 168 -5.10 29.43 5.84
N THR A 169 -5.56 29.33 7.07
CA THR A 169 -6.97 29.54 7.41
C THR A 169 -7.32 31.02 7.60
N THR A 170 -6.38 31.86 8.06
CA THR A 170 -6.70 33.21 8.56
C THR A 170 -6.12 34.36 7.74
N GLN A 171 -5.17 34.08 6.81
CA GLN A 171 -4.41 35.12 6.10
C GLN A 171 -4.69 35.19 4.59
N ASP A 172 -5.85 34.71 4.15
CA ASP A 172 -6.28 34.77 2.74
C ASP A 172 -5.15 34.33 1.76
N PRO A 173 -4.68 33.08 1.83
CA PRO A 173 -3.51 32.64 1.07
C PRO A 173 -3.78 32.60 -0.45
N ASP A 174 -5.02 32.39 -0.88
CA ASP A 174 -5.42 32.41 -2.29
C ASP A 174 -5.67 33.84 -2.82
N GLY A 175 -5.89 34.83 -1.93
CA GLY A 175 -6.01 36.22 -2.27
C GLY A 175 -7.34 36.62 -2.86
N ASN A 176 -8.39 35.84 -2.54
CA ASN A 176 -9.73 36.12 -3.05
C ASN A 176 -10.55 37.09 -2.18
N GLY A 177 -10.00 37.53 -1.04
CA GLY A 177 -10.63 38.44 -0.07
C GLY A 177 -11.66 37.79 0.82
N LYS A 178 -11.70 36.45 0.90
CA LYS A 178 -12.65 35.68 1.70
C LYS A 178 -11.92 34.83 2.74
N SER A 179 -12.67 34.43 3.77
CA SER A 179 -12.19 33.46 4.80
C SER A 179 -12.78 32.09 4.50
N ASP A 180 -12.42 31.49 3.38
CA ASP A 180 -12.99 30.23 2.86
C ASP A 180 -11.92 29.16 2.62
N THR A 181 -10.71 29.36 3.13
CA THR A 181 -9.61 28.39 3.08
C THR A 181 -9.36 27.74 4.44
N TYR A 182 -8.79 26.52 4.41
CA TYR A 182 -8.43 25.73 5.57
C TYR A 182 -6.98 25.26 5.44
N GLY A 183 -6.32 25.14 6.57
CA GLY A 183 -4.89 24.80 6.59
C GLY A 183 -4.60 23.34 6.38
N PHE A 184 -5.42 22.43 6.92
CA PHE A 184 -5.12 21.01 6.91
C PHE A 184 -6.32 20.17 6.48
N LEU A 185 -6.04 19.08 5.78
CA LEU A 185 -7.01 18.14 5.26
C LEU A 185 -6.85 16.81 6.00
N LEU A 186 -7.94 16.35 6.65
CA LEU A 186 -7.97 15.12 7.42
C LEU A 186 -9.19 14.25 7.08
N PRO A 187 -9.01 13.09 6.46
CA PRO A 187 -10.08 12.10 6.34
C PRO A 187 -10.14 11.25 7.60
N ALA A 188 -10.99 11.64 8.55
CA ALA A 188 -11.10 11.00 9.86
C ALA A 188 -12.37 10.17 10.07
N SER A 189 -12.99 9.70 8.99
CA SER A 189 -14.15 8.80 9.07
C SER A 189 -13.80 7.46 9.74
N THR A 190 -14.77 6.86 10.39
CA THR A 190 -14.69 5.45 10.87
C THR A 190 -14.81 4.45 9.72
N THR A 191 -15.37 4.86 8.57
CA THR A 191 -15.51 4.01 7.39
C THR A 191 -14.19 3.39 7.01
N ARG A 192 -14.11 2.06 6.94
CA ARG A 192 -12.89 1.30 6.61
C ARG A 192 -11.66 1.65 7.47
N GLY A 193 -11.86 2.28 8.61
CA GLY A 193 -10.78 2.65 9.52
C GLY A 193 -9.94 3.85 9.07
N TYR A 194 -10.49 4.78 8.28
CA TYR A 194 -9.76 5.96 7.80
C TYR A 194 -9.09 6.77 8.91
N ALA A 195 -9.78 7.04 10.03
CA ALA A 195 -9.20 7.78 11.14
C ALA A 195 -7.93 7.10 11.68
N SER A 196 -7.95 5.78 11.88
CA SER A 196 -6.77 5.02 12.30
C SER A 196 -5.65 5.10 11.26
N TRP A 197 -5.99 4.96 9.99
CA TRP A 197 -5.02 4.91 8.90
C TRP A 197 -4.27 6.24 8.74
N PHE A 198 -4.99 7.36 8.69
CA PHE A 198 -4.38 8.69 8.54
C PHE A 198 -3.69 9.21 9.82
N MET A 199 -4.07 8.68 11.00
CA MET A 199 -3.41 9.02 12.27
C MET A 199 -2.20 8.14 12.59
N SER A 200 -1.96 7.03 11.86
CA SER A 200 -0.90 6.06 12.18
C SER A 200 0.48 6.70 12.23
N ALA A 201 0.84 7.49 11.23
CA ALA A 201 2.13 8.15 11.20
C ALA A 201 2.31 9.13 12.38
N PHE A 202 1.30 9.91 12.70
CA PHE A 202 1.35 10.83 13.85
C PHE A 202 1.54 10.04 15.16
N LEU A 203 0.83 8.93 15.34
CA LEU A 203 1.01 8.07 16.51
C LEU A 203 2.45 7.56 16.64
N TRP A 204 3.02 7.05 15.56
CA TRP A 204 4.40 6.56 15.55
C TRP A 204 5.44 7.68 15.70
N GLN A 205 5.17 8.85 15.14
CA GLN A 205 6.01 10.04 15.29
C GLN A 205 6.09 10.53 16.73
N ALA A 206 5.05 10.31 17.52
CA ALA A 206 5.03 10.57 18.96
C ALA A 206 5.69 9.44 19.79
N GLY A 207 6.14 8.35 19.16
CA GLY A 207 6.69 7.18 19.83
C GLY A 207 5.65 6.17 20.31
N GLY A 208 4.36 6.38 20.00
CA GLY A 208 3.26 5.47 20.29
C GLY A 208 3.13 4.33 19.30
N ASP A 209 2.20 3.43 19.57
CA ASP A 209 1.79 2.35 18.68
C ASP A 209 0.33 1.96 18.93
N PHE A 210 -0.23 1.19 18.00
CA PHE A 210 -1.54 0.55 18.20
C PHE A 210 -1.45 -0.64 19.14
N ILE A 211 -0.47 -1.49 18.87
CA ILE A 211 -0.15 -2.70 19.62
C ILE A 211 1.38 -2.88 19.65
N ARG A 212 1.90 -3.45 20.72
CA ARG A 212 3.32 -3.81 20.83
C ARG A 212 3.49 -5.31 20.90
N GLU A 213 4.46 -5.81 20.17
CA GLU A 213 4.86 -7.21 20.28
C GLU A 213 5.58 -7.46 21.60
N SER A 214 5.16 -8.51 22.32
CA SER A 214 5.76 -8.99 23.57
C SER A 214 6.61 -10.24 23.39
N GLY A 215 6.90 -10.61 22.13
CA GLY A 215 7.63 -11.81 21.74
C GLY A 215 6.70 -12.97 21.38
N GLN A 216 7.25 -13.95 20.67
CA GLN A 216 6.56 -15.17 20.24
C GLN A 216 5.22 -14.94 19.51
N GLY A 217 5.11 -13.84 18.73
CA GLY A 217 3.89 -13.51 18.03
C GLY A 217 2.71 -13.10 18.92
N LYS A 218 3.00 -12.68 20.16
CA LYS A 218 2.01 -12.15 21.10
C LYS A 218 2.10 -10.63 21.17
N PHE A 219 0.95 -10.01 21.38
CA PHE A 219 0.80 -8.56 21.33
C PHE A 219 -0.01 -8.04 22.50
N LYS A 220 0.21 -6.78 22.83
CA LYS A 220 -0.59 -6.01 23.79
C LYS A 220 -0.95 -4.67 23.18
N ALA A 221 -2.17 -4.21 23.39
CA ALA A 221 -2.58 -2.87 23.00
C ALA A 221 -1.77 -1.82 23.73
N SER A 222 -1.47 -0.68 23.08
CA SER A 222 -0.66 0.41 23.62
C SER A 222 -1.27 1.79 23.37
N LEU A 223 -2.59 1.81 23.14
CA LEU A 223 -3.32 3.06 22.88
C LEU A 223 -3.50 3.93 24.15
N ASP A 224 -3.35 3.40 25.35
CA ASP A 224 -3.43 4.12 26.61
C ASP A 224 -2.08 4.69 27.06
N GLU A 225 -1.03 4.58 26.25
CA GLU A 225 0.26 5.21 26.49
C GLU A 225 0.22 6.74 26.21
N PRO A 226 1.09 7.54 26.87
CA PRO A 226 1.08 9.01 26.74
C PRO A 226 1.20 9.52 25.30
N ALA A 227 1.96 8.82 24.43
CA ALA A 227 2.16 9.19 23.04
C ALA A 227 0.86 9.21 22.23
N ALA A 228 -0.07 8.30 22.50
CA ALA A 228 -1.38 8.32 21.84
C ALA A 228 -2.21 9.53 22.28
N ALA A 229 -2.17 9.90 23.58
CA ALA A 229 -2.84 11.08 24.07
C ALA A 229 -2.26 12.37 23.47
N GLU A 230 -0.92 12.47 23.36
CA GLU A 230 -0.23 13.60 22.70
C GLU A 230 -0.68 13.73 21.23
N THR A 231 -0.72 12.62 20.52
CA THR A 231 -1.13 12.56 19.11
C THR A 231 -2.56 13.06 18.90
N LEU A 232 -3.49 12.54 19.70
CA LEU A 232 -4.91 12.89 19.57
C LEU A 232 -5.15 14.33 20.06
N GLN A 233 -4.46 14.77 21.08
CA GLN A 233 -4.53 16.16 21.55
C GLN A 233 -4.08 17.14 20.46
N PHE A 234 -2.95 16.86 19.79
CA PHE A 234 -2.44 17.69 18.69
C PHE A 234 -3.49 17.85 17.58
N MET A 235 -4.00 16.73 17.08
CA MET A 235 -4.96 16.76 15.97
C MET A 235 -6.32 17.34 16.37
N ARG A 236 -6.80 17.03 17.58
CA ARG A 236 -8.03 17.61 18.13
C ARG A 236 -7.92 19.13 18.27
N ASN A 237 -6.78 19.64 18.72
CA ASN A 237 -6.55 21.08 18.80
C ASN A 237 -6.71 21.75 17.43
N MET A 238 -6.13 21.18 16.37
CA MET A 238 -6.30 21.69 15.02
C MET A 238 -7.77 21.69 14.55
N LEU A 239 -8.53 20.67 14.91
CA LEU A 239 -9.97 20.61 14.60
C LEU A 239 -10.76 21.66 15.38
N CYS A 240 -10.48 21.81 16.67
CA CYS A 240 -11.16 22.76 17.56
C CYS A 240 -10.83 24.22 17.24
N GLU A 241 -9.63 24.48 16.75
CA GLU A 241 -9.22 25.78 16.19
C GLU A 241 -9.78 26.04 14.79
N LYS A 242 -10.53 25.08 14.23
CA LYS A 242 -11.16 25.17 12.89
C LYS A 242 -10.16 25.39 11.74
N VAL A 243 -8.94 24.89 11.89
CA VAL A 243 -7.92 24.95 10.82
C VAL A 243 -7.92 23.72 9.92
N VAL A 244 -8.72 22.70 10.27
CA VAL A 244 -9.00 21.51 9.44
C VAL A 244 -10.30 21.75 8.67
N GLN A 245 -10.38 21.21 7.45
CA GLN A 245 -11.57 21.36 6.62
C GLN A 245 -12.86 20.86 7.34
N PRO A 246 -14.03 21.48 7.06
CA PRO A 246 -15.30 21.02 7.61
C PRO A 246 -15.63 19.57 7.26
N GLY A 247 -16.30 18.87 8.17
CA GLY A 247 -16.76 17.50 7.93
C GLY A 247 -15.68 16.42 8.07
N ALA A 248 -14.48 16.76 8.52
CA ALA A 248 -13.32 15.85 8.65
C ALA A 248 -13.65 14.49 9.29
N ILE A 249 -14.41 14.51 10.39
CA ILE A 249 -14.78 13.30 11.16
C ILE A 249 -15.65 12.30 10.40
N ASN A 250 -16.31 12.72 9.32
CA ASN A 250 -17.15 11.86 8.48
C ASN A 250 -16.52 11.63 7.09
N ALA A 251 -15.40 12.31 6.80
CA ALA A 251 -14.81 12.32 5.49
C ALA A 251 -13.91 11.11 5.22
N THR A 252 -14.03 10.57 4.03
CA THR A 252 -13.09 9.64 3.42
C THR A 252 -12.12 10.39 2.51
N THR A 253 -11.13 9.70 1.93
CA THR A 253 -10.22 10.31 0.95
C THR A 253 -10.98 10.90 -0.26
N ALA A 254 -12.03 10.21 -0.73
CA ALA A 254 -12.83 10.69 -1.86
C ALA A 254 -13.53 12.02 -1.58
N ASP A 255 -13.92 12.25 -0.33
CA ASP A 255 -14.64 13.47 0.08
C ASP A 255 -13.70 14.67 0.21
N VAL A 256 -12.43 14.44 0.56
CA VAL A 256 -11.48 15.53 0.88
C VAL A 256 -10.58 15.95 -0.29
N ILE A 257 -10.28 15.05 -1.23
CA ILE A 257 -9.45 15.34 -2.40
C ILE A 257 -9.92 16.57 -3.19
N PRO A 258 -11.23 16.76 -3.45
CA PRO A 258 -11.73 17.94 -4.15
C PRO A 258 -11.35 19.26 -3.47
N SER A 259 -11.26 19.30 -2.15
CA SER A 259 -10.89 20.50 -1.37
C SER A 259 -9.45 20.95 -1.62
N PHE A 260 -8.51 20.02 -1.72
CA PHE A 260 -7.11 20.35 -2.07
C PHE A 260 -7.01 20.80 -3.54
N ARG A 261 -7.69 20.10 -4.43
CA ARG A 261 -7.70 20.40 -5.86
C ARG A 261 -8.29 21.78 -6.19
N SER A 262 -9.39 22.13 -5.53
CA SER A 262 -10.06 23.43 -5.73
C SER A 262 -9.36 24.61 -5.06
N GLY A 263 -8.28 24.36 -4.29
CA GLY A 263 -7.62 25.41 -3.54
C GLY A 263 -8.35 25.86 -2.29
N GLN A 264 -9.17 24.98 -1.69
CA GLN A 264 -9.79 25.25 -0.39
C GLN A 264 -8.95 24.81 0.80
N THR A 265 -7.99 23.89 0.59
CA THR A 265 -7.15 23.38 1.67
C THR A 265 -5.68 23.40 1.31
N GLY A 266 -4.84 23.79 2.28
CA GLY A 266 -3.42 24.05 2.06
C GLY A 266 -2.48 22.88 2.27
N MET A 267 -2.82 21.89 3.12
CA MET A 267 -1.96 20.76 3.41
C MET A 267 -2.73 19.44 3.48
N PHE A 268 -2.06 18.35 3.04
CA PHE A 268 -2.59 16.99 3.09
C PHE A 268 -1.49 15.97 3.31
N PHE A 269 -1.59 15.13 4.34
CA PHE A 269 -0.65 14.04 4.61
C PHE A 269 -1.14 12.77 3.92
N SER A 270 -0.48 12.35 2.84
CA SER A 270 -0.94 11.25 2.00
C SER A 270 0.17 10.63 1.15
N GLY A 271 -0.20 9.67 0.28
CA GLY A 271 0.71 8.89 -0.55
C GLY A 271 1.00 9.49 -1.94
N PRO A 272 2.01 8.94 -2.64
CA PRO A 272 2.48 9.45 -3.93
C PRO A 272 1.44 9.36 -5.06
N TYR A 273 0.43 8.53 -4.90
CA TYR A 273 -0.66 8.37 -5.88
C TYR A 273 -1.49 9.65 -6.10
N HIS A 274 -1.32 10.67 -5.26
CA HIS A 274 -1.95 11.97 -5.46
C HIS A 274 -1.12 12.93 -6.33
N ILE A 275 0.17 12.69 -6.57
CA ILE A 275 1.02 13.59 -7.36
C ILE A 275 0.40 13.86 -8.73
N ALA A 276 0.11 12.81 -9.50
CA ALA A 276 -0.45 12.98 -10.84
C ALA A 276 -1.84 13.64 -10.86
N LEU A 277 -2.61 13.49 -9.79
CA LEU A 277 -3.91 14.14 -9.64
C LEU A 277 -3.75 15.64 -9.34
N PHE A 278 -2.85 15.97 -8.42
CA PHE A 278 -2.62 17.35 -7.99
C PHE A 278 -1.76 18.13 -9.00
N ASP A 279 -1.02 17.46 -9.88
CA ASP A 279 -0.36 18.08 -11.03
C ASP A 279 -1.35 18.69 -12.03
N LYS A 280 -2.57 18.14 -12.08
CA LYS A 280 -3.66 18.69 -12.91
C LYS A 280 -4.33 19.87 -12.22
N ASP A 281 -4.65 19.72 -10.95
CA ASP A 281 -5.30 20.70 -10.09
C ASP A 281 -4.82 20.54 -8.65
N PRO A 282 -4.20 21.54 -8.01
CA PRO A 282 -4.03 22.94 -8.42
C PRO A 282 -2.92 23.24 -9.44
N GLY A 283 -2.14 22.24 -9.85
CA GLY A 283 -1.03 22.36 -10.79
C GLY A 283 0.32 21.99 -10.17
N LYS A 284 1.22 21.46 -11.01
CA LYS A 284 2.51 20.89 -10.59
C LYS A 284 3.35 21.85 -9.73
N ASP A 285 3.38 23.13 -10.08
CA ASP A 285 4.22 24.13 -9.40
C ASP A 285 3.56 24.73 -8.17
N SER A 286 2.27 24.45 -7.94
CA SER A 286 1.49 25.00 -6.83
C SER A 286 1.69 24.28 -5.50
N PHE A 287 2.31 23.10 -5.50
CA PHE A 287 2.52 22.34 -4.29
C PHE A 287 3.89 21.67 -4.23
N GLU A 288 4.29 21.32 -3.03
CA GLU A 288 5.51 20.58 -2.73
C GLU A 288 5.17 19.38 -1.84
N VAL A 289 6.11 18.43 -1.78
CA VAL A 289 6.02 17.25 -0.90
C VAL A 289 7.20 17.30 0.08
N VAL A 290 6.90 17.24 1.36
CA VAL A 290 7.90 17.36 2.42
C VAL A 290 7.81 16.22 3.43
N ALA A 291 8.97 15.85 3.99
CA ALA A 291 9.05 14.97 5.14
C ALA A 291 8.56 15.71 6.39
N LEU A 292 7.85 14.99 7.27
CA LEU A 292 7.37 15.53 8.53
C LEU A 292 8.00 14.76 9.70
N HIS A 293 8.49 15.47 10.69
CA HIS A 293 8.96 14.94 11.95
C HIS A 293 8.01 15.30 13.08
N GLY A 294 7.67 14.32 13.89
CA GLY A 294 6.98 14.51 15.16
C GLY A 294 7.96 14.62 16.34
N PRO A 295 7.45 14.55 17.56
CA PRO A 295 8.26 14.72 18.78
C PRO A 295 9.40 13.72 18.93
N GLN A 296 9.26 12.49 18.45
CA GLN A 296 10.23 11.41 18.64
C GLN A 296 10.88 10.93 17.35
N SER A 297 10.18 11.00 16.21
CA SER A 297 10.69 10.43 14.95
C SER A 297 10.02 11.04 13.73
N GLY A 298 10.55 10.69 12.54
CA GLY A 298 9.91 10.94 11.25
C GLY A 298 9.11 9.73 10.71
N ALA A 299 8.76 8.79 11.58
CA ALA A 299 8.08 7.55 11.16
C ALA A 299 6.83 7.84 10.31
N THR A 300 6.66 7.08 9.26
CA THR A 300 5.52 7.24 8.36
C THR A 300 4.96 5.89 7.93
N LEU A 301 3.69 5.88 7.55
CA LEU A 301 3.02 4.66 7.09
C LEU A 301 3.68 4.14 5.82
N ALA A 302 4.13 2.89 5.86
CA ALA A 302 4.51 2.11 4.72
C ALA A 302 3.43 1.07 4.40
N GLU A 303 3.10 0.95 3.16
CA GLU A 303 2.19 -0.06 2.60
C GLU A 303 2.69 -0.50 1.23
N GLY A 304 1.99 -1.43 0.61
CA GLY A 304 2.31 -1.89 -0.73
C GLY A 304 1.48 -3.07 -1.14
N THR A 305 1.66 -3.46 -2.38
CA THR A 305 1.04 -4.65 -2.94
C THR A 305 1.99 -5.83 -2.77
N THR A 306 1.43 -6.93 -2.32
CA THR A 306 2.09 -8.23 -2.18
C THR A 306 1.46 -9.23 -3.14
N VAL A 307 2.26 -10.05 -3.78
CA VAL A 307 1.79 -11.22 -4.51
C VAL A 307 1.87 -12.45 -3.61
N PHE A 308 0.78 -13.19 -3.57
CA PHE A 308 0.61 -14.41 -2.78
C PHE A 308 0.49 -15.61 -3.73
N LEU A 309 1.33 -16.62 -3.52
CA LEU A 309 1.23 -17.90 -4.23
C LEU A 309 0.22 -18.81 -3.50
N MET A 310 -0.77 -19.30 -4.24
CA MET A 310 -1.78 -20.18 -3.65
C MET A 310 -1.26 -21.61 -3.49
N LYS A 311 -1.51 -22.22 -2.32
CA LYS A 311 -1.13 -23.62 -2.04
C LYS A 311 -1.73 -24.60 -3.06
N SER A 312 -2.93 -24.31 -3.53
CA SER A 312 -3.67 -25.16 -4.49
C SER A 312 -3.14 -25.09 -5.92
N SER A 313 -2.32 -24.09 -6.26
CA SER A 313 -1.79 -23.95 -7.61
C SER A 313 -0.95 -25.16 -8.01
N GLN A 314 -1.24 -25.71 -9.20
CA GLN A 314 -0.45 -26.77 -9.83
C GLN A 314 0.64 -26.22 -10.76
N LYS A 315 0.70 -24.86 -10.91
CA LYS A 315 1.60 -24.15 -11.81
C LYS A 315 2.63 -23.33 -11.03
N LYS A 316 3.15 -23.91 -9.96
CA LYS A 316 4.03 -23.18 -9.02
C LYS A 316 5.29 -22.63 -9.67
N GLU A 317 5.84 -23.35 -10.64
CA GLU A 317 7.05 -22.91 -11.33
C GLU A 317 6.76 -21.70 -12.26
N ALA A 318 5.70 -21.75 -13.06
CA ALA A 318 5.28 -20.61 -13.87
C ALA A 318 4.89 -19.40 -13.01
N ALA A 319 4.21 -19.63 -11.89
CA ALA A 319 3.87 -18.60 -10.91
C ALA A 319 5.13 -17.96 -10.31
N ARG A 320 6.15 -18.75 -9.97
CA ARG A 320 7.44 -18.25 -9.47
C ARG A 320 8.14 -17.37 -10.52
N GLN A 321 8.21 -17.82 -11.77
CA GLN A 321 8.80 -17.03 -12.86
C GLN A 321 8.09 -15.68 -13.04
N PHE A 322 6.76 -15.65 -12.90
CA PHE A 322 6.01 -14.38 -12.95
C PHE A 322 6.32 -13.48 -11.75
N ILE A 323 6.40 -14.04 -10.54
CA ILE A 323 6.81 -13.29 -9.33
C ILE A 323 8.20 -12.69 -9.53
N GLU A 324 9.16 -13.47 -10.00
CA GLU A 324 10.55 -13.03 -10.26
C GLU A 324 10.61 -11.92 -11.32
N PHE A 325 9.79 -12.03 -12.37
CA PHE A 325 9.64 -10.95 -13.35
C PHE A 325 9.09 -9.68 -12.71
N MET A 326 8.02 -9.78 -11.90
CA MET A 326 7.39 -8.63 -11.24
C MET A 326 8.34 -7.86 -10.31
N ILE A 327 9.26 -8.55 -9.63
CA ILE A 327 10.25 -7.92 -8.76
C ILE A 327 11.57 -7.55 -9.47
N SER A 328 11.75 -7.95 -10.72
CA SER A 328 12.92 -7.57 -11.51
C SER A 328 12.95 -6.06 -11.78
N LYS A 329 14.12 -5.52 -12.12
CA LYS A 329 14.24 -4.12 -12.51
C LYS A 329 13.24 -3.74 -13.60
N GLU A 330 13.12 -4.57 -14.64
CA GLU A 330 12.22 -4.32 -15.78
C GLU A 330 10.75 -4.34 -15.34
N GLY A 331 10.32 -5.37 -14.60
CA GLY A 331 8.95 -5.47 -14.08
C GLY A 331 8.59 -4.28 -13.20
N GLN A 332 9.50 -3.87 -12.31
CA GLN A 332 9.31 -2.72 -11.44
C GLN A 332 9.24 -1.39 -12.21
N GLU A 333 10.06 -1.20 -13.23
CA GLU A 333 10.00 -0.01 -14.09
C GLU A 333 8.69 0.05 -14.88
N ILE A 334 8.18 -1.10 -15.36
CA ILE A 334 6.85 -1.20 -15.98
C ILE A 334 5.76 -0.90 -14.95
N GLY A 335 5.84 -1.50 -13.77
CA GLY A 335 4.92 -1.27 -12.65
C GLY A 335 4.81 0.18 -12.21
N MET A 336 5.90 0.94 -12.35
CA MET A 336 5.93 2.39 -12.18
C MET A 336 5.46 3.14 -13.44
N GLY A 337 5.17 2.42 -14.55
CA GLY A 337 4.69 2.96 -15.82
C GLY A 337 5.73 3.63 -16.68
N LYS A 338 6.97 3.26 -16.56
CA LYS A 338 8.03 3.73 -17.47
C LYS A 338 7.57 3.69 -18.93
N GLY A 339 7.70 4.81 -19.62
CA GLY A 339 7.30 4.96 -21.01
C GLY A 339 5.79 5.02 -21.27
N SER A 340 4.95 5.17 -20.24
CA SER A 340 3.52 5.43 -20.37
C SER A 340 3.21 6.92 -20.17
N LYS A 341 2.46 7.52 -21.11
CA LYS A 341 2.02 8.91 -21.01
C LYS A 341 0.81 9.13 -20.11
N ASN A 342 0.09 8.03 -19.79
CA ASN A 342 -1.15 8.06 -19.01
C ASN A 342 -1.01 7.14 -17.80
N MET A 343 -0.30 7.60 -16.79
CA MET A 343 -0.09 6.83 -15.58
C MET A 343 -0.98 7.29 -14.44
N PRO A 344 -1.88 6.43 -14.01
CA PRO A 344 -2.85 6.84 -13.02
C PRO A 344 -2.56 6.37 -11.60
N VAL A 345 -1.90 5.25 -11.39
CA VAL A 345 -1.55 4.78 -10.05
C VAL A 345 -0.08 4.50 -10.00
N VAL A 346 0.60 5.26 -9.19
CA VAL A 346 2.02 5.16 -9.06
C VAL A 346 2.37 4.70 -7.68
N ARG A 347 3.13 3.62 -7.62
CA ARG A 347 3.71 3.03 -6.44
C ARG A 347 5.22 3.22 -6.49
N LEU A 348 5.85 3.17 -5.34
CA LEU A 348 7.31 3.10 -5.26
C LEU A 348 7.76 1.70 -5.65
N PRO A 349 8.93 1.55 -6.29
CA PRO A 349 9.52 0.25 -6.53
C PRO A 349 10.01 -0.36 -5.22
N VAL A 350 10.00 -1.68 -5.14
CA VAL A 350 10.62 -2.42 -4.04
C VAL A 350 12.03 -2.89 -4.38
N ASN A 351 12.45 -2.78 -5.64
CA ASN A 351 13.77 -3.19 -6.12
C ASN A 351 14.76 -2.00 -6.10
N GLN A 352 15.87 -2.16 -5.38
CA GLN A 352 16.92 -1.15 -5.18
C GLN A 352 17.66 -0.74 -6.46
N GLN A 353 17.59 -1.57 -7.51
CA GLN A 353 18.23 -1.29 -8.80
C GLN A 353 17.43 -0.32 -9.68
N VAL A 354 16.20 0.01 -9.28
CA VAL A 354 15.36 0.96 -9.99
C VAL A 354 15.71 2.38 -9.54
N ASP A 355 16.29 3.15 -10.45
CA ASP A 355 16.50 4.56 -10.23
C ASP A 355 15.18 5.32 -10.47
N ILE A 356 14.56 5.77 -9.39
CA ILE A 356 13.28 6.48 -9.44
C ILE A 356 13.36 7.79 -10.23
N GLN A 357 14.53 8.45 -10.21
CA GLN A 357 14.76 9.68 -10.97
C GLN A 357 14.79 9.41 -12.48
N SER A 358 15.28 8.23 -12.90
CA SER A 358 15.25 7.84 -14.32
C SER A 358 13.85 7.54 -14.85
N VAL A 359 12.91 7.19 -13.95
CA VAL A 359 11.51 6.96 -14.31
C VAL A 359 10.69 8.24 -14.22
N TYR A 360 10.93 9.03 -13.17
CA TYR A 360 10.30 10.32 -12.91
C TYR A 360 11.36 11.34 -12.60
N ASP A 361 11.57 12.30 -13.50
CA ASP A 361 12.39 13.48 -13.24
C ASP A 361 11.60 14.48 -12.37
N ASP A 362 11.37 14.07 -11.11
CA ASP A 362 10.57 14.80 -10.15
C ASP A 362 11.02 14.52 -8.72
N ALA A 363 11.58 15.53 -8.05
CA ALA A 363 12.13 15.43 -6.69
C ALA A 363 11.10 15.00 -5.64
N ARG A 364 9.79 15.17 -5.88
CA ARG A 364 8.71 14.74 -4.97
C ARG A 364 8.70 13.21 -4.83
N TRP A 365 8.99 12.49 -5.91
CA TRP A 365 9.14 11.03 -5.89
C TRP A 365 10.35 10.57 -5.08
N ALA A 366 11.47 11.30 -5.18
CA ALA A 366 12.65 11.02 -4.36
C ALA A 366 12.37 11.20 -2.86
N THR A 367 11.55 12.20 -2.49
CA THR A 367 11.11 12.39 -1.10
C THR A 367 10.34 11.17 -0.59
N PHE A 368 9.38 10.66 -1.34
CA PHE A 368 8.64 9.46 -0.97
C PHE A 368 9.53 8.22 -0.87
N ALA A 369 10.44 8.01 -1.84
CA ALA A 369 11.35 6.87 -1.83
C ALA A 369 12.27 6.89 -0.60
N LYS A 370 12.83 8.06 -0.26
CA LYS A 370 13.66 8.24 0.93
C LYS A 370 12.87 7.97 2.21
N LEU A 371 11.68 8.52 2.34
CA LEU A 371 10.82 8.29 3.49
C LEU A 371 10.46 6.80 3.65
N TYR A 372 10.19 6.10 2.55
CA TYR A 372 9.92 4.67 2.59
C TYR A 372 11.09 3.88 3.16
N THR A 373 12.29 4.13 2.68
CA THR A 373 13.48 3.35 3.07
C THR A 373 14.02 3.71 4.46
N GLU A 374 13.90 4.97 4.88
CA GLU A 374 14.49 5.47 6.12
C GLU A 374 13.51 5.53 7.30
N GLN A 375 12.22 5.76 7.02
CA GLN A 375 11.20 6.09 8.03
C GLN A 375 9.92 5.26 7.90
N GLY A 376 9.84 4.44 6.86
CA GLY A 376 8.66 3.61 6.59
C GLY A 376 8.39 2.61 7.70
N ARG A 377 7.13 2.47 8.08
CA ARG A 377 6.70 1.52 9.09
C ARG A 377 5.40 0.83 8.64
N TYR A 378 5.40 -0.47 8.67
CA TYR A 378 4.20 -1.28 8.44
C TYR A 378 3.43 -1.48 9.74
N VAL A 379 2.12 -1.65 9.63
CA VAL A 379 1.31 -2.14 10.76
C VAL A 379 1.73 -3.57 11.12
N PRO A 380 1.66 -3.95 12.41
CA PRO A 380 2.00 -5.30 12.83
C PRO A 380 1.14 -6.36 12.13
N GLN A 381 1.78 -7.46 11.71
CA GLN A 381 1.12 -8.59 11.03
C GLN A 381 0.46 -9.51 12.06
N VAL A 382 -0.78 -9.22 12.41
CA VAL A 382 -1.63 -10.07 13.27
C VAL A 382 -2.59 -10.92 12.43
N PRO A 383 -3.23 -11.93 12.99
CA PRO A 383 -4.19 -12.78 12.26
C PRO A 383 -5.27 -12.00 11.50
N ASN A 384 -5.80 -10.92 12.09
CA ASN A 384 -6.74 -10.02 11.42
C ASN A 384 -6.59 -8.58 11.93
N TRP A 385 -5.97 -7.73 11.11
CA TRP A 385 -5.78 -6.31 11.42
C TRP A 385 -7.07 -5.49 11.31
N THR A 386 -8.02 -5.90 10.47
CA THR A 386 -9.21 -5.11 10.15
C THR A 386 -10.03 -4.71 11.37
N PRO A 387 -10.40 -5.61 12.32
CA PRO A 387 -11.14 -5.21 13.51
C PRO A 387 -10.32 -4.30 14.44
N ILE A 388 -9.01 -4.50 14.58
CA ILE A 388 -8.14 -3.62 15.38
C ILE A 388 -8.14 -2.21 14.79
N ARG A 389 -7.95 -2.09 13.49
CA ARG A 389 -8.03 -0.81 12.78
C ARG A 389 -9.37 -0.12 12.96
N GLN A 390 -10.48 -0.89 12.91
CA GLN A 390 -11.82 -0.35 13.08
C GLN A 390 -12.07 0.16 14.51
N ILE A 391 -11.74 -0.63 15.52
CA ILE A 391 -11.84 -0.24 16.95
C ILE A 391 -11.07 1.05 17.20
N THR A 392 -9.84 1.13 16.69
CA THR A 392 -8.98 2.30 16.85
C THR A 392 -9.56 3.52 16.12
N ALA A 393 -10.05 3.34 14.90
CA ALA A 393 -10.67 4.43 14.13
C ALA A 393 -11.90 5.00 14.84
N GLU A 394 -12.73 4.16 15.42
CA GLU A 394 -13.90 4.59 16.20
C GLU A 394 -13.51 5.37 17.45
N GLY A 395 -12.47 4.92 18.18
CA GLY A 395 -11.95 5.63 19.35
C GLY A 395 -11.36 7.00 18.97
N PHE A 396 -10.52 7.04 17.96
CA PHE A 396 -9.93 8.29 17.48
C PHE A 396 -10.99 9.27 16.97
N ASN A 397 -11.93 8.77 16.18
CA ASN A 397 -13.03 9.59 15.67
C ASN A 397 -13.85 10.25 16.80
N ARG A 398 -14.21 9.51 17.89
CA ARG A 398 -14.93 10.08 19.04
C ARG A 398 -14.11 11.18 19.72
N ILE A 399 -12.82 10.99 19.89
CA ILE A 399 -11.91 12.00 20.46
C ILE A 399 -11.88 13.26 19.60
N LEU A 400 -11.78 13.08 18.28
CA LEU A 400 -11.66 14.19 17.32
C LEU A 400 -12.98 14.94 17.11
N ALA A 401 -14.11 14.26 17.35
CA ALA A 401 -15.46 14.85 17.17
C ALA A 401 -15.85 15.82 18.29
N ASP A 402 -15.26 15.70 19.47
CA ASP A 402 -15.63 16.50 20.63
C ASP A 402 -14.40 17.14 21.28
N CYS A 403 -14.35 18.48 21.25
CA CYS A 403 -13.27 19.26 21.82
C CYS A 403 -13.12 19.08 23.36
N ASN A 404 -14.15 18.59 24.02
CA ASN A 404 -14.18 18.39 25.48
C ASN A 404 -14.09 16.90 25.87
N SER A 405 -13.94 15.99 24.92
CA SER A 405 -13.85 14.56 25.20
C SER A 405 -12.68 14.25 26.16
N ASP A 406 -12.88 13.31 27.05
CA ASP A 406 -11.80 12.76 27.89
C ASP A 406 -10.95 11.80 27.05
N ILE A 407 -9.82 12.32 26.54
CA ILE A 407 -8.88 11.57 25.70
C ILE A 407 -8.41 10.30 26.41
N ALA A 408 -8.06 10.38 27.70
CA ALA A 408 -7.52 9.26 28.43
C ALA A 408 -8.55 8.14 28.60
N ALA A 409 -9.80 8.49 28.93
CA ALA A 409 -10.89 7.54 29.06
C ALA A 409 -11.23 6.85 27.72
N GLU A 410 -11.30 7.60 26.62
CA GLU A 410 -11.56 7.05 25.28
C GLU A 410 -10.42 6.16 24.77
N LEU A 411 -9.16 6.55 25.00
CA LEU A 411 -8.01 5.73 24.65
C LEU A 411 -7.96 4.45 25.46
N LYS A 412 -8.22 4.52 26.77
CA LYS A 412 -8.32 3.35 27.62
C LYS A 412 -9.42 2.39 27.13
N SER A 413 -10.60 2.92 26.85
CA SER A 413 -11.71 2.10 26.29
C SER A 413 -11.32 1.42 24.99
N SER A 414 -10.63 2.13 24.10
CA SER A 414 -10.13 1.57 22.83
C SER A 414 -9.06 0.52 23.05
N ASN A 415 -8.15 0.76 23.98
CA ASN A 415 -7.08 -0.17 24.38
C ASN A 415 -7.66 -1.49 24.91
N ASP A 416 -8.65 -1.42 25.80
CA ASP A 416 -9.32 -2.59 26.36
C ASP A 416 -10.03 -3.41 25.25
N LYS A 417 -10.67 -2.76 24.30
CA LYS A 417 -11.31 -3.41 23.15
C LYS A 417 -10.32 -4.06 22.20
N VAL A 418 -9.17 -3.42 21.95
CA VAL A 418 -8.09 -4.00 21.13
C VAL A 418 -7.51 -5.23 21.82
N ASN A 419 -7.26 -5.19 23.15
CA ASN A 419 -6.83 -6.38 23.90
C ASN A 419 -7.85 -7.51 23.84
N ALA A 420 -9.14 -7.21 23.93
CA ALA A 420 -10.21 -8.22 23.77
C ALA A 420 -10.19 -8.84 22.37
N GLU A 421 -9.94 -8.06 21.33
CA GLU A 421 -9.81 -8.58 19.96
C GLU A 421 -8.54 -9.40 19.79
N LEU A 422 -7.39 -9.00 20.37
CA LEU A 422 -6.16 -9.80 20.37
C LEU A 422 -6.36 -11.15 21.08
N ALA A 423 -7.11 -11.16 22.19
CA ALA A 423 -7.49 -12.40 22.90
C ALA A 423 -8.34 -13.32 22.01
N LYS A 424 -9.34 -12.77 21.34
CA LYS A 424 -10.18 -13.51 20.39
C LYS A 424 -9.37 -14.11 19.25
N GLN A 425 -8.34 -13.41 18.78
CA GLN A 425 -7.40 -13.88 17.77
C GLN A 425 -6.32 -14.81 18.35
N GLN A 426 -6.32 -15.08 19.64
CA GLN A 426 -5.36 -15.95 20.36
C GLN A 426 -3.90 -15.44 20.31
N VAL A 427 -3.72 -14.13 20.16
CA VAL A 427 -2.40 -13.46 20.10
C VAL A 427 -2.21 -12.39 21.19
N LEU A 428 -3.09 -12.35 22.20
CA LEU A 428 -2.88 -11.48 23.36
C LEU A 428 -1.69 -11.98 24.17
N ALA A 429 -0.79 -11.07 24.56
CA ALA A 429 0.25 -11.31 25.55
C ALA A 429 -0.36 -11.38 26.96
N GLU A 430 0.24 -12.22 27.81
CA GLU A 430 -0.13 -12.35 29.22
C GLU A 430 0.20 -11.08 30.05
#